data_d494d460baf279163eb5dc5ce2ea603b
#
_entry.id   d494d460baf279163eb5dc5ce2ea603b
#
_cell.length_a   1.000
_cell.length_b   1.000
_cell.length_c   1.000
_cell.angle_alpha   90.00
_cell.angle_beta   90.00
_cell.angle_gamma   90.00
#
_symmetry.space_group_name_H-M   'P 1'
#
loop_
_entity.id
_entity.type
_entity.pdbx_description
1 polymer ?
#
loop_
_entity_poly.entity_id
_entity_poly.type
_entity_poly.pdbx_seq_one_letter_code
_entity_poly.pdbx_strand_id
1 'polypeptide(L)'
;MSEVLIERCDEVTDELVTAFDGLLPQLSSSNPPPGAEGLQRIVDSDACHLLVARVDGRIVGSLTLVVFPIPTGMRAWIEDVVVDEDPKMSGACVLWNE
;
A
#
# COMPACT_ATOMS: atom_id res chain seq x y z
N MET A 1 -11.53 20.54 -0.02
CA MET A 1 -10.92 19.46 -0.78
C MET A 1 -9.90 18.74 0.08
N SER A 2 -10.01 17.44 0.16
CA SER A 2 -9.12 16.66 1.04
C SER A 2 -7.73 16.50 0.43
N GLU A 3 -6.71 16.62 1.26
CA GLU A 3 -5.34 16.35 0.87
C GLU A 3 -5.06 14.85 0.91
N VAL A 4 -4.30 14.38 -0.07
CA VAL A 4 -3.82 12.99 -0.08
C VAL A 4 -2.39 12.99 0.44
N LEU A 5 -2.14 12.21 1.50
CA LEU A 5 -0.82 12.05 2.08
C LEU A 5 -0.31 10.64 1.78
N ILE A 6 0.92 10.56 1.28
CA ILE A 6 1.57 9.26 1.03
C ILE A 6 2.62 9.08 2.12
N GLU A 7 2.57 7.94 2.81
CA GLU A 7 3.57 7.64 3.83
C GLU A 7 4.05 6.20 3.73
N ARG A 8 5.30 6.00 4.14
CA ARG A 8 5.91 4.69 4.23
C ARG A 8 5.59 4.08 5.59
N CYS A 9 5.22 2.79 5.56
CA CYS A 9 4.93 2.05 6.79
C CYS A 9 6.20 1.39 7.31
N ASP A 10 6.64 1.81 8.50
CA ASP A 10 7.81 1.23 9.15
C ASP A 10 7.43 0.23 10.25
N GLU A 11 6.15 0.19 10.61
CA GLU A 11 5.64 -0.74 11.62
C GLU A 11 4.23 -1.16 11.27
N VAL A 12 3.81 -2.31 11.80
CA VAL A 12 2.45 -2.83 11.61
C VAL A 12 1.60 -2.40 12.80
N THR A 13 0.52 -1.68 12.49
CA THR A 13 -0.44 -1.22 13.50
C THR A 13 -1.78 -1.92 13.27
N ASP A 14 -2.66 -1.88 14.27
CA ASP A 14 -4.02 -2.40 14.13
C ASP A 14 -4.77 -1.68 13.02
N GLU A 15 -4.53 -0.38 12.87
CA GLU A 15 -5.14 0.41 11.80
C GLU A 15 -4.73 -0.12 10.43
N LEU A 16 -3.44 -0.45 10.27
CA LEU A 16 -2.91 -0.96 9.01
C LEU A 16 -3.54 -2.31 8.67
N VAL A 17 -3.62 -3.21 9.64
CA VAL A 17 -4.24 -4.54 9.45
C VAL A 17 -5.70 -4.39 9.04
N THR A 18 -6.45 -3.54 9.74
CA THR A 18 -7.86 -3.29 9.44
C THR A 18 -8.05 -2.71 8.04
N ALA A 19 -7.16 -1.78 7.66
CA ALA A 19 -7.22 -1.18 6.32
C ALA A 19 -7.03 -2.23 5.22
N PHE A 20 -6.07 -3.14 5.39
CA PHE A 20 -5.82 -4.20 4.42
C PHE A 20 -6.94 -5.22 4.36
N ASP A 21 -7.64 -5.48 5.47
CA ASP A 21 -8.82 -6.35 5.47
C ASP A 21 -9.90 -5.81 4.55
N GLY A 22 -10.00 -4.49 4.40
CA GLY A 22 -10.96 -3.86 3.50
C GLY A 22 -10.43 -3.66 2.08
N LEU A 23 -9.13 -3.41 1.90
CA LEU A 23 -8.55 -3.10 0.61
C LEU A 23 -8.23 -4.35 -0.23
N LEU A 24 -7.70 -5.40 0.40
CA LEU A 24 -7.27 -6.59 -0.34
C LEU A 24 -8.38 -7.26 -1.15
N PRO A 25 -9.61 -7.39 -0.64
CA PRO A 25 -10.70 -7.95 -1.46
C PRO A 25 -11.00 -7.13 -2.71
N GLN A 26 -10.71 -5.84 -2.71
CA GLN A 26 -10.91 -4.97 -3.88
C GLN A 26 -9.81 -5.18 -4.92
N LEU A 27 -8.64 -5.64 -4.50
CA LEU A 27 -7.53 -5.97 -5.40
C LEU A 27 -7.64 -7.40 -5.94
N SER A 28 -7.93 -8.35 -5.05
CA SER A 28 -8.02 -9.76 -5.40
C SER A 28 -9.04 -10.46 -4.51
N SER A 29 -10.11 -10.98 -5.11
CA SER A 29 -11.15 -11.67 -4.35
C SER A 29 -10.74 -13.09 -3.95
N SER A 30 -9.69 -13.64 -4.58
CA SER A 30 -9.25 -15.01 -4.34
C SER A 30 -8.13 -15.15 -3.32
N ASN A 31 -7.50 -14.03 -2.94
CA ASN A 31 -6.42 -14.03 -1.97
C ASN A 31 -6.90 -13.44 -0.64
N PRO A 32 -6.66 -14.14 0.47
CA PRO A 32 -7.03 -13.59 1.77
C PRO A 32 -6.12 -12.41 2.14
N PRO A 33 -6.58 -11.48 2.98
CA PRO A 33 -5.70 -10.43 3.52
C PRO A 33 -4.52 -11.05 4.27
N PRO A 34 -3.35 -10.37 4.26
CA PRO A 34 -2.13 -10.94 4.86
C PRO A 34 -2.16 -11.03 6.39
N GLY A 35 -2.98 -10.20 7.05
CA GLY A 35 -2.97 -10.08 8.50
C GLY A 35 -1.68 -9.44 9.01
N ALA A 36 -1.59 -9.31 10.34
CA ALA A 36 -0.44 -8.67 10.97
C ALA A 36 0.88 -9.35 10.63
N GLU A 37 0.89 -10.68 10.64
CA GLU A 37 2.11 -11.45 10.36
C GLU A 37 2.60 -11.27 8.93
N GLY A 38 1.68 -11.31 7.96
CA GLY A 38 2.03 -11.11 6.56
C GLY A 38 2.53 -9.69 6.28
N LEU A 39 1.89 -8.70 6.88
CA LEU A 39 2.33 -7.31 6.76
C LEU A 39 3.70 -7.10 7.41
N GLN A 40 3.96 -7.78 8.54
CA GLN A 40 5.25 -7.66 9.22
C GLN A 40 6.38 -8.17 8.33
N ARG A 41 6.17 -9.23 7.57
CA ARG A 41 7.18 -9.73 6.62
C ARG A 41 7.53 -8.70 5.57
N ILE A 42 6.54 -7.93 5.10
CA ILE A 42 6.78 -6.89 4.11
C ILE A 42 7.57 -5.74 4.72
N VAL A 43 7.15 -5.29 5.90
CA VAL A 43 7.81 -4.17 6.60
C VAL A 43 9.24 -4.52 6.97
N ASP A 44 9.51 -5.78 7.33
CA ASP A 44 10.86 -6.24 7.70
C ASP A 44 11.77 -6.49 6.50
N SER A 45 11.24 -6.53 5.29
CA SER A 45 12.04 -6.78 4.10
C SER A 45 12.78 -5.51 3.67
N ASP A 46 14.10 -5.60 3.54
CA ASP A 46 14.93 -4.46 3.11
C ASP A 46 14.60 -4.02 1.67
N ALA A 47 14.14 -4.94 0.85
CA ALA A 47 13.81 -4.66 -0.55
C ALA A 47 12.42 -4.04 -0.71
N CYS A 48 11.52 -4.25 0.23
CA CYS A 48 10.13 -3.85 0.12
C CYS A 48 9.84 -2.59 0.92
N HIS A 49 9.10 -1.68 0.28
CA HIS A 49 8.64 -0.45 0.91
C HIS A 49 7.13 -0.40 0.77
N LEU A 50 6.44 -0.58 1.89
CA LEU A 50 4.97 -0.53 1.92
C LEU A 50 4.55 0.91 2.08
N LEU A 51 3.81 1.42 1.09
CA LEU A 51 3.32 2.79 1.09
C LEU A 51 1.81 2.79 1.21
N VAL A 52 1.28 3.73 1.97
CA VAL A 52 -0.16 3.92 2.10
C VAL A 52 -0.53 5.35 1.74
N ALA A 53 -1.73 5.51 1.20
CA ALA A 53 -2.31 6.81 0.93
C ALA A 53 -3.39 7.09 1.97
N ARG A 54 -3.34 8.28 2.57
CA ARG A 54 -4.34 8.72 3.54
C ARG A 54 -5.12 9.92 3.03
N VAL A 55 -6.41 9.90 3.28
CA VAL A 55 -7.29 11.05 3.07
C VAL A 55 -8.05 11.27 4.37
N ASP A 56 -7.95 12.48 4.91
CA ASP A 56 -8.58 12.87 6.18
C ASP A 56 -8.19 11.92 7.32
N GLY A 57 -6.92 11.47 7.33
CA GLY A 57 -6.40 10.57 8.36
C GLY A 57 -6.72 9.10 8.16
N ARG A 58 -7.51 8.74 7.14
CA ARG A 58 -7.89 7.35 6.85
C ARG A 58 -7.02 6.77 5.75
N ILE A 59 -6.59 5.53 5.94
CA ILE A 59 -5.89 4.79 4.89
C ILE A 59 -6.91 4.40 3.81
N VAL A 60 -6.68 4.88 2.59
CA VAL A 60 -7.59 4.65 1.47
C VAL A 60 -6.91 3.93 0.31
N GLY A 61 -5.64 3.64 0.41
CA GLY A 61 -4.93 2.93 -0.64
C GLY A 61 -3.59 2.44 -0.16
N SER A 62 -3.01 1.53 -0.94
CA SER A 62 -1.70 0.96 -0.65
C SER A 62 -0.99 0.54 -1.93
N LEU A 63 0.34 0.56 -1.90
CA LEU A 63 1.17 -0.07 -2.92
C LEU A 63 2.46 -0.59 -2.26
N THR A 64 3.08 -1.58 -2.89
CA THR A 64 4.38 -2.08 -2.47
C THR A 64 5.42 -1.71 -3.52
N LEU A 65 6.46 -0.99 -3.11
CA LEU A 65 7.60 -0.65 -3.96
C LEU A 65 8.74 -1.59 -3.61
N VAL A 66 9.26 -2.30 -4.61
CA VAL A 66 10.37 -3.23 -4.44
C VAL A 66 11.60 -2.63 -5.13
N VAL A 67 12.71 -2.50 -4.40
CA VAL A 67 13.96 -1.96 -4.93
C VAL A 67 15.04 -3.03 -4.77
N PHE A 68 15.71 -3.37 -5.88
CA PHE A 68 16.71 -4.43 -5.85
C PHE A 68 17.86 -4.11 -6.80
N PRO A 69 19.08 -4.58 -6.47
CA PRO A 69 20.23 -4.39 -7.37
C PRO A 69 20.27 -5.45 -8.47
N ILE A 70 20.74 -5.02 -9.64
CA ILE A 70 21.03 -5.91 -10.75
C ILE A 70 22.43 -5.52 -11.27
N PRO A 71 23.08 -6.34 -12.12
CA PRO A 71 24.45 -6.03 -12.57
C PRO A 71 24.65 -4.66 -13.19
N THR A 72 23.62 -4.10 -13.81
CA THR A 72 23.70 -2.78 -14.45
C THR A 72 23.22 -1.63 -13.57
N GLY A 73 22.85 -1.88 -12.30
CA GLY A 73 22.40 -0.83 -11.39
C GLY A 73 21.25 -1.25 -10.49
N MET A 74 20.39 -0.32 -10.17
CA MET A 74 19.24 -0.57 -9.31
C MET A 74 17.96 -0.60 -10.13
N ARG A 75 17.01 -1.45 -9.72
CA ARG A 75 15.67 -1.53 -10.30
C ARG A 75 14.62 -1.25 -9.24
N ALA A 76 13.54 -0.65 -9.66
CA ALA A 76 12.37 -0.46 -8.80
C ALA A 76 11.16 -1.10 -9.50
N TRP A 77 10.29 -1.74 -8.71
CA TRP A 77 9.12 -2.47 -9.18
C TRP A 77 7.94 -2.14 -8.29
N ILE A 78 6.77 -1.92 -8.89
CA ILE A 78 5.57 -1.60 -8.13
C ILE A 78 4.60 -2.78 -8.21
N GLU A 79 4.12 -3.23 -7.05
CA GLU A 79 3.20 -4.35 -6.92
C GLU A 79 2.01 -4.00 -6.05
N ASP A 80 0.89 -4.69 -6.30
CA ASP A 80 -0.32 -4.65 -5.46
C ASP A 80 -0.81 -3.23 -5.17
N VAL A 81 -0.98 -2.45 -6.24
CA VAL A 81 -1.57 -1.10 -6.13
C VAL A 81 -3.07 -1.24 -5.95
N VAL A 82 -3.59 -0.73 -4.87
CA VAL A 82 -5.03 -0.74 -4.60
C VAL A 82 -5.47 0.59 -4.01
N VAL A 83 -6.62 1.08 -4.45
CA VAL A 83 -7.26 2.27 -3.91
C VAL A 83 -8.71 1.90 -3.62
N ASP A 84 -9.22 2.35 -2.46
CA ASP A 84 -10.60 2.12 -2.07
C ASP A 84 -11.54 2.61 -3.19
N GLU A 85 -12.52 1.77 -3.53
CA GLU A 85 -13.46 2.07 -4.60
C GLU A 85 -14.46 3.17 -4.26
N ASP A 86 -14.49 3.65 -3.02
CA ASP A 86 -15.35 4.77 -2.64
C ASP A 86 -15.06 5.96 -3.58
N PRO A 87 -16.08 6.51 -4.28
CA PRO A 87 -15.87 7.63 -5.20
C PRO A 87 -15.17 8.83 -4.58
N LYS A 88 -15.28 9.01 -3.27
CA LYS A 88 -14.61 10.09 -2.55
C LYS A 88 -13.09 9.96 -2.55
N MET A 89 -12.58 8.76 -2.86
CA MET A 89 -11.15 8.45 -2.79
C MET A 89 -10.48 8.41 -4.17
N SER A 90 -11.20 8.74 -5.23
CA SER A 90 -10.68 8.70 -6.60
C SER A 90 -9.45 9.59 -6.79
N GLY A 91 -9.32 10.66 -6.00
CA GLY A 91 -8.14 11.53 -6.04
C GLY A 91 -6.84 10.84 -5.65
N ALA A 92 -6.92 9.84 -4.74
CA ALA A 92 -5.74 9.07 -4.35
C ALA A 92 -5.22 8.23 -5.53
N CYS A 93 -6.12 7.65 -6.30
CA CYS A 93 -5.76 6.87 -7.49
C CYS A 93 -5.04 7.75 -8.53
N VAL A 94 -5.56 8.95 -8.77
CA VAL A 94 -4.94 9.89 -9.71
C VAL A 94 -3.53 10.26 -9.26
N LEU A 95 -3.34 10.53 -7.97
CA LEU A 95 -2.03 10.88 -7.43
C LEU A 95 -1.01 9.79 -7.67
N TRP A 96 -1.40 8.51 -7.44
CA TRP A 96 -0.48 7.39 -7.57
C TRP A 96 -0.16 7.05 -9.03
N ASN A 97 -1.02 7.42 -9.96
CA ASN A 97 -0.80 7.15 -11.39
C ASN A 97 0.03 8.22 -12.08
N GLU A 98 0.30 9.29 -11.41
CA GLU A 98 1.16 10.36 -11.91
C GLU A 98 2.63 10.09 -11.57
#